data_bee54a2d437de9f21b11b267c2d164c7
#
_entry.id   bee54a2d437de9f21b11b267c2d164c7
#
_cell.length_a   1.000
_cell.length_b   1.000
_cell.length_c   1.000
_cell.angle_alpha   90.00
_cell.angle_beta   90.00
_cell.angle_gamma   90.00
#
_symmetry.space_group_name_H-M   'P 1'
#
loop_
_entity.id
_entity.type
_entity.pdbx_description
1 polymer ?
#
loop_
_entity_poly.entity_id
_entity_poly.type
_entity_poly.pdbx_seq_one_letter_code
_entity_poly.pdbx_strand_id
1 'polypeptide(L)'
;MAQMGFFDLSDRYASLDAKKDPLVGIDAVVPWEEFRPTLEGVWRKPDAERKSRAGRKPIDAIVMFKALVLSALYNLSDDQIEYQVRDRLSFVRFLGLGVEGRVPDAKTVWLYREALFSQFDGHLARQGYIARGGQILDASIVPVPKNRNTRDENKTIKSGDVPEDWENKPAKRSQKDLDARWTKKHGKSHYGYKNHVNVDRKHKLVRRYHVSNAAQHDSQAVDHLLMWGNTGSGVWADSAYRSEEMEGKLRDRKLKSHIHRKGKRGKPLTAQAKGSNRTKSSVRVRPSRACKSMHCRAMVEHIFGAQTNDMGGTLVRTIGLVRARAKIGMKNLAYNMRRLVQLRRINPCPA
;
A
#
# COMPACT_ATOMS: atom_id res chain seq x y z
N MET A 1 -28.13 34.22 11.84
CA MET A 1 -27.17 33.12 12.06
C MET A 1 -27.73 32.29 13.17
N ALA A 2 -27.94 30.98 12.93
CA ALA A 2 -28.40 30.07 13.98
C ALA A 2 -27.26 29.92 15.02
N GLN A 3 -27.59 30.17 16.29
CA GLN A 3 -26.65 30.02 17.40
C GLN A 3 -26.40 28.52 17.58
N MET A 4 -25.15 28.06 17.49
CA MET A 4 -24.81 26.65 17.74
C MET A 4 -25.11 26.28 19.19
N GLY A 5 -26.03 25.32 19.40
CA GLY A 5 -26.34 24.78 20.70
C GLY A 5 -25.20 23.94 21.26
N PHE A 6 -25.12 23.82 22.57
CA PHE A 6 -24.06 23.06 23.24
C PHE A 6 -23.99 21.58 22.82
N PHE A 7 -25.07 20.99 22.33
CA PHE A 7 -25.17 19.59 21.89
C PHE A 7 -25.08 19.39 20.37
N ASP A 8 -25.03 20.42 19.56
CA ASP A 8 -25.05 20.32 18.09
C ASP A 8 -23.91 19.43 17.54
N LEU A 9 -22.74 19.48 18.16
CA LEU A 9 -21.57 18.69 17.73
C LEU A 9 -21.73 17.21 18.11
N SER A 10 -22.24 16.93 19.29
CA SER A 10 -22.52 15.55 19.75
C SER A 10 -23.59 14.88 18.91
N ASP A 11 -24.65 15.59 18.56
CA ASP A 11 -25.74 15.10 17.73
C ASP A 11 -25.28 14.83 16.29
N ARG A 12 -24.40 15.68 15.75
CA ARG A 12 -23.77 15.46 14.45
C ARG A 12 -22.87 14.21 14.47
N TYR A 13 -22.10 13.99 15.52
CA TYR A 13 -21.30 12.77 15.67
C TYR A 13 -22.18 11.53 15.83
N ALA A 14 -23.25 11.58 16.61
CA ALA A 14 -24.21 10.50 16.73
C ALA A 14 -24.86 10.15 15.37
N SER A 15 -25.18 11.15 14.58
CA SER A 15 -25.68 10.95 13.22
C SER A 15 -24.67 10.28 12.28
N LEU A 16 -23.38 10.60 12.40
CA LEU A 16 -22.31 9.91 11.66
C LEU A 16 -22.13 8.45 12.11
N ASP A 17 -22.25 8.19 13.41
CA ASP A 17 -22.15 6.84 13.97
C ASP A 17 -23.32 5.95 13.52
N ALA A 18 -24.53 6.50 13.47
CA ALA A 18 -25.70 5.81 12.92
C ALA A 18 -25.48 5.37 11.46
N LYS A 19 -24.70 6.14 10.69
CA LYS A 19 -24.30 5.82 9.31
C LYS A 19 -23.04 4.95 9.20
N LYS A 20 -22.51 4.46 10.34
CA LYS A 20 -21.33 3.57 10.40
C LYS A 20 -20.08 4.18 9.79
N ASP A 21 -19.65 5.34 10.28
CA ASP A 21 -18.40 5.98 9.88
C ASP A 21 -17.23 4.99 9.93
N PRO A 22 -16.58 4.67 8.79
CA PRO A 22 -15.51 3.67 8.74
C PRO A 22 -14.25 4.08 9.51
N LEU A 23 -14.05 5.37 9.78
CA LEU A 23 -12.88 5.89 10.50
C LEU A 23 -12.93 5.54 11.98
N VAL A 24 -14.11 5.47 12.58
CA VAL A 24 -14.29 5.03 13.99
C VAL A 24 -13.73 3.62 14.19
N GLY A 25 -14.03 2.71 13.25
CA GLY A 25 -13.52 1.35 13.34
C GLY A 25 -11.99 1.26 13.19
N ILE A 26 -11.39 2.12 12.39
CA ILE A 26 -9.94 2.18 12.24
C ILE A 26 -9.32 2.77 13.50
N ASP A 27 -9.90 3.83 14.04
CA ASP A 27 -9.39 4.50 15.24
C ASP A 27 -9.37 3.57 16.46
N ALA A 28 -10.42 2.77 16.62
CA ALA A 28 -10.54 1.81 17.73
C ALA A 28 -9.60 0.60 17.62
N VAL A 29 -9.10 0.28 16.41
CA VAL A 29 -8.35 -0.97 16.15
C VAL A 29 -6.85 -0.75 16.10
N VAL A 30 -6.42 0.45 15.68
CA VAL A 30 -5.00 0.78 15.49
C VAL A 30 -4.43 1.32 16.80
N PRO A 31 -3.36 0.73 17.34
CA PRO A 31 -2.71 1.20 18.55
C PRO A 31 -1.80 2.40 18.23
N TRP A 32 -2.39 3.55 18.05
CA TRP A 32 -1.68 4.75 17.57
C TRP A 32 -0.46 5.10 18.42
N GLU A 33 -0.56 4.98 19.74
CA GLU A 33 0.51 5.35 20.66
C GLU A 33 1.75 4.44 20.56
N GLU A 34 1.60 3.19 20.12
CA GLU A 34 2.74 2.31 19.84
C GLU A 34 3.67 2.88 18.74
N PHE A 35 3.14 3.75 17.87
CA PHE A 35 3.92 4.37 16.79
C PHE A 35 4.64 5.65 17.22
N ARG A 36 4.26 6.26 18.35
CA ARG A 36 4.80 7.53 18.80
C ARG A 36 6.33 7.55 18.89
N PRO A 37 7.02 6.57 19.51
CA PRO A 37 8.49 6.59 19.61
C PRO A 37 9.17 6.61 18.25
N THR A 38 8.67 5.81 17.28
CA THR A 38 9.20 5.76 15.91
C THR A 38 8.98 7.08 15.19
N LEU A 39 7.81 7.68 15.35
CA LEU A 39 7.45 8.94 14.73
C LEU A 39 8.27 10.11 15.30
N GLU A 40 8.41 10.19 16.61
CA GLU A 40 9.19 11.23 17.25
C GLU A 40 10.68 11.11 16.95
N GLY A 41 11.23 9.90 16.83
CA GLY A 41 12.62 9.66 16.46
C GLY A 41 13.02 10.19 15.08
N VAL A 42 12.08 10.25 14.14
CA VAL A 42 12.32 10.83 12.80
C VAL A 42 12.17 12.37 12.82
N TRP A 43 11.35 12.89 13.70
CA TRP A 43 10.91 14.28 13.72
C TRP A 43 11.70 15.16 14.69
N ARG A 44 12.06 14.64 15.85
CA ARG A 44 12.82 15.37 16.86
C ARG A 44 14.31 15.28 16.56
N LYS A 45 14.93 16.43 16.27
CA LYS A 45 16.37 16.52 16.43
C LYS A 45 16.71 16.28 17.90
N PRO A 46 17.77 15.52 18.21
CA PRO A 46 18.27 15.38 19.57
C PRO A 46 18.42 16.75 20.23
N ASP A 47 18.11 16.87 21.51
CA ASP A 47 18.16 18.16 22.22
C ASP A 47 19.54 18.84 22.13
N ALA A 48 20.61 18.04 21.95
CA ALA A 48 21.98 18.51 21.72
C ALA A 48 22.16 19.24 20.36
N GLU A 49 21.34 18.97 19.37
CA GLU A 49 21.40 19.61 18.03
C GLU A 49 20.43 20.80 17.89
N ARG A 50 19.68 21.09 18.92
CA ARG A 50 18.72 22.20 18.93
C ARG A 50 19.40 23.53 19.25
N LYS A 51 19.41 24.43 18.28
CA LYS A 51 19.95 25.80 18.49
C LYS A 51 19.15 26.66 19.45
N SER A 52 17.86 26.36 19.66
CA SER A 52 16.96 27.13 20.53
C SER A 52 15.69 26.32 20.85
N ARG A 53 15.08 26.57 22.03
CA ARG A 53 13.73 26.09 22.38
C ARG A 53 12.61 27.02 21.88
N ALA A 54 12.96 28.14 21.28
CA ALA A 54 12.01 29.09 20.71
C ALA A 54 11.48 28.56 19.38
N GLY A 55 10.24 28.84 19.08
CA GLY A 55 9.60 28.47 17.83
C GLY A 55 8.21 27.89 18.02
N ARG A 56 7.48 27.77 16.91
CA ARG A 56 6.12 27.21 16.88
C ARG A 56 6.17 25.73 17.29
N LYS A 57 5.35 25.33 18.27
CA LYS A 57 5.25 23.93 18.69
C LYS A 57 4.88 23.03 17.49
N PRO A 58 5.58 21.92 17.28
CA PRO A 58 5.24 20.97 16.22
C PRO A 58 3.84 20.40 16.46
N ILE A 59 3.19 19.98 15.38
CA ILE A 59 1.93 19.21 15.47
C ILE A 59 2.25 17.84 16.06
N ASP A 60 1.35 17.30 16.85
CA ASP A 60 1.50 15.96 17.42
C ASP A 60 1.77 14.90 16.35
N ALA A 61 2.71 14.00 16.61
CA ALA A 61 3.16 13.00 15.66
C ALA A 61 2.05 12.02 15.28
N ILE A 62 1.14 11.69 16.20
CA ILE A 62 0.00 10.81 15.92
C ILE A 62 -1.02 11.52 15.04
N VAL A 63 -1.28 12.80 15.25
CA VAL A 63 -2.15 13.61 14.38
C VAL A 63 -1.61 13.63 12.95
N MET A 64 -0.29 13.81 12.79
CA MET A 64 0.38 13.75 11.48
C MET A 64 0.24 12.37 10.83
N PHE A 65 0.42 11.31 11.60
CA PHE A 65 0.26 9.95 11.09
C PHE A 65 -1.18 9.66 10.67
N LYS A 66 -2.17 10.02 11.48
CA LYS A 66 -3.58 9.90 11.14
C LYS A 66 -3.92 10.70 9.86
N ALA A 67 -3.37 11.89 9.67
CA ALA A 67 -3.54 12.66 8.44
C ALA A 67 -2.96 11.94 7.21
N LEU A 68 -1.81 11.26 7.36
CA LEU A 68 -1.26 10.38 6.31
C LEU A 68 -2.17 9.22 5.96
N VAL A 69 -2.75 8.59 6.97
CA VAL A 69 -3.69 7.50 6.77
C VAL A 69 -4.92 7.99 6.01
N LEU A 70 -5.46 9.17 6.35
CA LEU A 70 -6.55 9.81 5.59
C LEU A 70 -6.15 10.07 4.13
N SER A 71 -4.96 10.66 3.91
CA SER A 71 -4.44 10.87 2.56
C SER A 71 -4.35 9.58 1.75
N ALA A 72 -3.97 8.46 2.38
CA ALA A 72 -3.89 7.16 1.73
C ALA A 72 -5.26 6.51 1.50
N LEU A 73 -6.18 6.61 2.46
CA LEU A 73 -7.53 6.04 2.38
C LEU A 73 -8.36 6.69 1.27
N TYR A 74 -8.25 8.02 1.13
CA TYR A 74 -9.07 8.80 0.20
C TYR A 74 -8.31 9.30 -1.04
N ASN A 75 -7.04 8.90 -1.18
CA ASN A 75 -6.14 9.31 -2.27
C ASN A 75 -6.04 10.83 -2.45
N LEU A 76 -5.93 11.55 -1.35
CA LEU A 76 -5.84 13.01 -1.34
C LEU A 76 -4.40 13.47 -1.61
N SER A 77 -4.26 14.62 -2.27
CA SER A 77 -2.99 15.36 -2.33
C SER A 77 -2.72 16.04 -0.99
N ASP A 78 -1.50 16.52 -0.85
CA ASP A 78 -1.09 17.18 0.38
C ASP A 78 -1.90 18.48 0.61
N ASP A 79 -2.18 19.25 -0.44
CA ASP A 79 -3.05 20.44 -0.34
C ASP A 79 -4.52 20.08 -0.06
N GLN A 80 -4.99 18.97 -0.64
CA GLN A 80 -6.35 18.51 -0.43
C GLN A 80 -6.60 18.01 0.99
N ILE A 81 -5.59 17.44 1.67
CA ILE A 81 -5.80 16.92 3.03
C ILE A 81 -6.13 18.04 4.00
N GLU A 82 -5.43 19.19 3.92
CA GLU A 82 -5.69 20.34 4.77
C GLU A 82 -7.13 20.85 4.57
N TYR A 83 -7.57 21.04 3.32
CA TYR A 83 -8.92 21.47 3.01
C TYR A 83 -9.98 20.47 3.52
N GLN A 84 -9.80 19.18 3.23
CA GLN A 84 -10.76 18.13 3.59
C GLN A 84 -10.86 17.92 5.11
N VAL A 85 -9.78 18.14 5.86
CA VAL A 85 -9.82 18.11 7.32
C VAL A 85 -10.68 19.26 7.88
N ARG A 86 -10.62 20.44 7.28
CA ARG A 86 -11.46 21.57 7.68
C ARG A 86 -12.94 21.37 7.32
N ASP A 87 -13.21 20.70 6.21
CA ASP A 87 -14.55 20.51 5.65
C ASP A 87 -15.32 19.33 6.29
N ARG A 88 -14.63 18.28 6.75
CA ARG A 88 -15.26 17.03 7.18
C ARG A 88 -15.15 16.78 8.68
N LEU A 89 -16.28 16.80 9.39
CA LEU A 89 -16.35 16.47 10.81
C LEU A 89 -15.78 15.08 11.15
N SER A 90 -15.98 14.08 10.28
CA SER A 90 -15.40 12.75 10.48
C SER A 90 -13.87 12.76 10.48
N PHE A 91 -13.23 13.64 9.70
CA PHE A 91 -11.77 13.80 9.66
C PHE A 91 -11.28 14.52 10.91
N VAL A 92 -11.96 15.60 11.32
CA VAL A 92 -11.66 16.32 12.56
C VAL A 92 -11.68 15.38 13.75
N ARG A 93 -12.75 14.58 13.88
CA ARG A 93 -12.91 13.57 14.93
C ARG A 93 -11.80 12.52 14.89
N PHE A 94 -11.52 11.96 13.71
CA PHE A 94 -10.49 10.93 13.54
C PHE A 94 -9.09 11.43 13.92
N LEU A 95 -8.79 12.69 13.66
CA LEU A 95 -7.53 13.33 14.04
C LEU A 95 -7.47 13.68 15.54
N GLY A 96 -8.61 13.65 16.25
CA GLY A 96 -8.70 14.11 17.63
C GLY A 96 -8.54 15.63 17.78
N LEU A 97 -8.87 16.39 16.73
CA LEU A 97 -8.80 17.86 16.74
C LEU A 97 -10.13 18.45 17.22
N GLY A 98 -10.06 19.60 17.93
CA GLY A 98 -11.22 20.45 18.08
C GLY A 98 -11.59 21.14 16.75
N VAL A 99 -12.81 21.67 16.66
CA VAL A 99 -13.28 22.35 15.42
C VAL A 99 -12.38 23.51 15.02
N GLU A 100 -11.77 24.19 16.01
CA GLU A 100 -10.78 25.27 15.82
C GLU A 100 -9.35 24.76 15.84
N GLY A 101 -9.15 23.46 15.91
CA GLY A 101 -7.84 22.81 16.04
C GLY A 101 -6.94 23.10 14.83
N ARG A 102 -5.64 23.22 15.10
CA ARG A 102 -4.64 23.42 14.05
C ARG A 102 -4.53 22.21 13.15
N VAL A 103 -4.87 22.37 11.88
CA VAL A 103 -4.76 21.33 10.85
C VAL A 103 -3.29 21.13 10.44
N PRO A 104 -2.83 19.88 10.28
CA PRO A 104 -1.49 19.57 9.81
C PRO A 104 -1.16 20.14 8.44
N ASP A 105 0.04 20.71 8.31
CA ASP A 105 0.62 21.13 7.03
C ASP A 105 1.26 19.91 6.32
N ALA A 106 1.06 19.86 5.03
CA ALA A 106 1.40 18.75 4.15
C ALA A 106 2.91 18.43 4.02
N LYS A 107 3.80 19.38 4.28
CA LYS A 107 5.23 19.26 3.94
C LYS A 107 6.03 18.27 4.81
N THR A 108 5.54 17.95 6.00
CA THR A 108 6.29 17.16 6.99
C THR A 108 6.07 15.66 6.89
N VAL A 109 5.16 15.25 6.07
CA VAL A 109 4.46 13.95 6.09
C VAL A 109 5.22 12.78 5.44
N TRP A 110 6.20 13.02 4.58
CA TRP A 110 6.73 11.97 3.71
C TRP A 110 7.86 11.09 4.29
N LEU A 111 8.53 11.53 5.33
CA LEU A 111 9.72 10.85 5.91
C LEU A 111 9.42 9.54 6.68
N TYR A 112 8.18 9.29 7.06
CA TYR A 112 7.78 8.28 8.07
C TYR A 112 7.36 6.91 7.54
N ARG A 113 7.33 6.67 6.24
CA ARG A 113 6.44 5.70 5.60
C ARG A 113 6.91 4.24 5.64
N GLU A 114 8.22 3.95 5.55
CA GLU A 114 8.70 2.56 5.52
C GLU A 114 8.72 1.91 6.92
N ALA A 115 9.16 2.64 7.92
CA ALA A 115 9.21 2.16 9.31
C ALA A 115 7.82 1.82 9.84
N LEU A 116 6.81 2.62 9.51
CA LEU A 116 5.43 2.44 9.93
C LEU A 116 4.81 1.13 9.40
N PHE A 117 5.10 0.74 8.16
CA PHE A 117 4.57 -0.50 7.60
C PHE A 117 5.11 -1.73 8.36
N SER A 118 6.42 -1.79 8.59
CA SER A 118 7.06 -2.90 9.32
C SER A 118 6.59 -2.98 10.77
N GLN A 119 6.45 -1.84 11.43
CA GLN A 119 5.93 -1.78 12.80
C GLN A 119 4.49 -2.27 12.90
N PHE A 120 3.63 -1.90 11.95
CA PHE A 120 2.25 -2.38 11.91
C PHE A 120 2.17 -3.88 11.62
N ASP A 121 3.03 -4.41 10.74
CA ASP A 121 3.10 -5.87 10.51
C ASP A 121 3.52 -6.62 11.79
N GLY A 122 4.46 -6.07 12.56
CA GLY A 122 4.82 -6.56 13.90
C GLY A 122 3.63 -6.56 14.87
N HIS A 123 2.83 -5.49 14.88
CA HIS A 123 1.58 -5.43 15.68
C HIS A 123 0.60 -6.53 15.25
N LEU A 124 0.36 -6.71 13.95
CA LEU A 124 -0.49 -7.77 13.43
C LEU A 124 -0.01 -9.16 13.86
N ALA A 125 1.30 -9.39 13.89
CA ALA A 125 1.88 -10.65 14.35
C ALA A 125 1.63 -10.89 15.85
N ARG A 126 1.78 -9.87 16.70
CA ARG A 126 1.46 -9.95 18.14
C ARG A 126 -0.03 -10.24 18.38
N GLN A 127 -0.91 -9.72 17.54
CA GLN A 127 -2.35 -10.00 17.58
C GLN A 127 -2.72 -11.39 16.98
N GLY A 128 -1.75 -12.26 16.70
CA GLY A 128 -1.98 -13.61 16.20
C GLY A 128 -2.28 -13.71 14.70
N TYR A 129 -2.27 -12.60 13.96
CA TYR A 129 -2.43 -12.61 12.49
C TYR A 129 -1.11 -12.99 11.81
N ILE A 130 -0.61 -14.19 12.06
CA ILE A 130 0.67 -14.68 11.54
C ILE A 130 0.46 -15.33 10.16
N ALA A 131 1.34 -15.06 9.21
CA ALA A 131 1.27 -15.56 7.84
C ALA A 131 1.83 -16.98 7.70
N ARG A 132 1.26 -17.96 8.40
CA ARG A 132 1.70 -19.39 8.31
C ARG A 132 0.97 -20.19 7.23
N GLY A 133 -0.06 -19.65 6.62
CA GLY A 133 -0.95 -20.39 5.71
C GLY A 133 -0.55 -20.40 4.25
N GLY A 134 0.53 -19.74 3.87
CA GLY A 134 1.02 -19.57 2.50
C GLY A 134 1.02 -18.12 2.02
N GLN A 135 1.74 -17.88 0.93
CA GLN A 135 2.07 -16.56 0.39
C GLN A 135 1.58 -16.44 -1.06
N ILE A 136 0.99 -15.31 -1.41
CA ILE A 136 0.54 -15.02 -2.77
C ILE A 136 1.30 -13.79 -3.25
N LEU A 137 2.01 -13.90 -4.38
CA LEU A 137 2.76 -12.81 -5.00
C LEU A 137 2.00 -12.31 -6.23
N ASP A 138 1.83 -11.02 -6.33
CA ASP A 138 1.26 -10.37 -7.51
C ASP A 138 1.73 -8.91 -7.63
N ALA A 139 1.49 -8.29 -8.79
CA ALA A 139 1.85 -6.91 -9.07
C ALA A 139 0.72 -6.14 -9.73
N SER A 140 0.50 -4.91 -9.28
CA SER A 140 -0.41 -3.96 -9.90
C SER A 140 0.35 -2.77 -10.48
N ILE A 141 -0.10 -2.30 -11.65
CA ILE A 141 0.43 -1.07 -12.25
C ILE A 141 -0.20 0.11 -11.53
N VAL A 142 0.66 1.04 -11.14
CA VAL A 142 0.31 2.29 -10.49
C VAL A 142 0.59 3.45 -11.45
N PRO A 143 -0.46 4.06 -12.03
CA PRO A 143 -0.27 5.13 -12.99
C PRO A 143 0.22 6.41 -12.32
N VAL A 144 0.96 7.21 -13.11
CA VAL A 144 1.34 8.58 -12.76
C VAL A 144 0.60 9.59 -13.64
N PRO A 145 0.54 10.89 -13.25
CA PRO A 145 -0.20 11.91 -13.99
C PRO A 145 0.31 12.15 -15.42
N LYS A 146 -0.39 13.04 -16.12
CA LYS A 146 -0.30 13.25 -17.58
C LYS A 146 1.04 13.75 -18.12
N ASN A 147 1.96 14.29 -17.31
CA ASN A 147 3.29 14.74 -17.78
C ASN A 147 4.23 13.55 -18.05
N ARG A 148 3.79 12.69 -18.97
CA ARG A 148 4.52 11.50 -19.37
C ARG A 148 5.75 11.86 -20.18
N ASN A 149 6.82 11.08 -20.02
CA ASN A 149 7.98 11.20 -20.88
C ASN A 149 7.65 10.63 -22.27
N THR A 150 8.17 11.27 -23.32
CA THR A 150 8.08 10.74 -24.68
C THR A 150 8.95 9.49 -24.83
N ARG A 151 8.88 8.80 -25.98
CA ARG A 151 9.74 7.64 -26.25
C ARG A 151 11.21 8.02 -26.29
N ASP A 152 11.53 9.16 -26.90
CA ASP A 152 12.90 9.63 -27.06
C ASP A 152 13.46 10.11 -25.72
N GLU A 153 12.69 10.89 -24.94
CA GLU A 153 13.03 11.25 -23.57
C GLU A 153 13.32 10.00 -22.73
N ASN A 154 12.48 8.95 -22.82
CA ASN A 154 12.72 7.70 -22.09
C ASN A 154 13.94 6.91 -22.59
N LYS A 155 14.30 7.02 -23.87
CA LYS A 155 15.51 6.38 -24.42
C LYS A 155 16.75 7.04 -23.82
N THR A 156 16.82 8.36 -23.81
CA THR A 156 17.90 9.14 -23.19
C THR A 156 18.02 8.87 -21.70
N ILE A 157 16.89 8.85 -20.97
CA ILE A 157 16.89 8.53 -19.52
C ILE A 157 17.37 7.10 -19.24
N LYS A 158 17.12 6.15 -20.15
CA LYS A 158 17.62 4.76 -20.00
C LYS A 158 19.13 4.65 -20.19
N SER A 159 19.76 5.51 -21.00
CA SER A 159 21.21 5.58 -21.12
C SER A 159 21.89 6.26 -19.92
N GLY A 160 21.12 6.80 -18.97
CA GLY A 160 21.65 7.49 -17.79
C GLY A 160 21.71 9.01 -17.93
N ASP A 161 21.33 9.54 -19.09
CA ASP A 161 21.43 10.95 -19.42
C ASP A 161 20.11 11.68 -19.18
N VAL A 162 20.19 13.00 -19.03
CA VAL A 162 19.02 13.88 -18.99
C VAL A 162 18.80 14.46 -20.39
N PRO A 163 17.57 14.48 -20.93
CA PRO A 163 17.30 15.10 -22.22
C PRO A 163 17.74 16.57 -22.24
N GLU A 164 18.52 16.98 -23.23
CA GLU A 164 19.08 18.35 -23.39
C GLU A 164 17.98 19.43 -23.27
N ASP A 165 16.83 19.16 -23.84
CA ASP A 165 15.66 20.06 -23.79
C ASP A 165 15.17 20.35 -22.36
N TRP A 166 15.57 19.54 -21.37
CA TRP A 166 15.22 19.73 -19.95
C TRP A 166 16.26 20.54 -19.18
N GLU A 167 17.52 20.52 -19.61
CA GLU A 167 18.59 21.27 -18.95
C GLU A 167 18.35 22.77 -19.07
N ASN A 168 17.85 23.19 -20.23
CA ASN A 168 17.53 24.59 -20.53
C ASN A 168 16.15 25.01 -20.03
N LYS A 169 15.32 24.09 -19.48
CA LYS A 169 13.94 24.34 -19.01
C LYS A 169 13.71 23.76 -17.62
N PRO A 170 14.21 24.42 -16.54
CA PRO A 170 14.10 23.89 -15.16
C PRO A 170 12.66 23.60 -14.72
N ALA A 171 11.70 24.43 -15.13
CA ALA A 171 10.28 24.23 -14.84
C ALA A 171 9.73 22.96 -15.50
N LYS A 172 10.15 22.63 -16.73
CA LYS A 172 9.79 21.36 -17.41
C LYS A 172 10.40 20.17 -16.66
N ARG A 173 11.71 20.28 -16.33
CA ARG A 173 12.44 19.23 -15.61
C ARG A 173 11.81 18.90 -14.26
N SER A 174 11.36 19.90 -13.50
CA SER A 174 10.72 19.70 -12.19
C SER A 174 9.38 18.95 -12.25
N GLN A 175 8.72 18.94 -13.42
CA GLN A 175 7.44 18.28 -13.65
C GLN A 175 7.58 16.89 -14.28
N LYS A 176 8.78 16.47 -14.67
CA LYS A 176 9.06 15.19 -15.32
C LYS A 176 9.57 14.15 -14.34
N ASP A 177 9.14 12.92 -14.51
CA ASP A 177 9.53 11.79 -13.66
C ASP A 177 10.64 10.97 -14.36
N LEU A 178 11.84 10.98 -13.78
CA LEU A 178 12.99 10.25 -14.28
C LEU A 178 12.93 8.74 -13.99
N ASP A 179 12.14 8.31 -13.02
CA ASP A 179 12.07 6.92 -12.56
C ASP A 179 10.89 6.16 -13.17
N ALA A 180 9.79 6.84 -13.50
CA ALA A 180 8.62 6.21 -14.11
C ALA A 180 8.93 5.70 -15.52
N ARG A 181 8.35 4.56 -15.88
CA ARG A 181 8.59 3.89 -17.19
C ARG A 181 7.28 3.44 -17.81
N TRP A 182 7.36 3.26 -19.14
CA TRP A 182 6.31 2.66 -19.92
C TRP A 182 6.32 1.14 -19.83
N THR A 183 5.14 0.56 -19.74
CA THR A 183 4.90 -0.88 -19.87
C THR A 183 3.66 -1.13 -20.72
N LYS A 184 3.57 -2.31 -21.34
CA LYS A 184 2.40 -2.72 -22.11
C LYS A 184 1.73 -3.92 -21.45
N LYS A 185 0.45 -3.78 -21.11
CA LYS A 185 -0.36 -4.87 -20.52
C LYS A 185 -1.70 -4.95 -21.22
N HIS A 186 -2.09 -6.14 -21.67
CA HIS A 186 -3.33 -6.39 -22.42
C HIS A 186 -3.55 -5.42 -23.61
N GLY A 187 -2.49 -5.17 -24.40
CA GLY A 187 -2.54 -4.28 -25.55
C GLY A 187 -2.50 -2.77 -25.21
N LYS A 188 -2.73 -2.38 -23.95
CA LYS A 188 -2.72 -0.99 -23.50
C LYS A 188 -1.35 -0.59 -22.95
N SER A 189 -0.92 0.63 -23.28
CA SER A 189 0.32 1.22 -22.74
C SER A 189 0.03 1.95 -21.44
N HIS A 190 0.84 1.67 -20.43
CA HIS A 190 0.78 2.29 -19.10
C HIS A 190 2.11 2.95 -18.77
N TYR A 191 2.06 4.11 -18.14
CA TYR A 191 3.23 4.84 -17.67
C TYR A 191 3.16 5.02 -16.16
N GLY A 192 4.22 4.65 -15.45
CA GLY A 192 4.27 4.78 -14.01
C GLY A 192 5.15 3.76 -13.31
N TYR A 193 4.62 3.22 -12.23
CA TYR A 193 5.27 2.28 -11.32
C TYR A 193 4.50 0.97 -11.22
N LYS A 194 5.09 -0.01 -10.54
CA LYS A 194 4.42 -1.25 -10.11
C LYS A 194 4.46 -1.36 -8.59
N ASN A 195 3.35 -1.74 -8.00
CA ASN A 195 3.25 -2.19 -6.61
C ASN A 195 3.25 -3.71 -6.59
N HIS A 196 4.37 -4.31 -6.26
CA HIS A 196 4.50 -5.73 -6.04
C HIS A 196 4.18 -6.03 -4.58
N VAL A 197 3.33 -7.01 -4.32
CA VAL A 197 2.89 -7.36 -2.97
C VAL A 197 3.05 -8.84 -2.68
N ASN A 198 3.40 -9.14 -1.44
CA ASN A 198 3.25 -10.46 -0.84
C ASN A 198 2.07 -10.43 0.12
N VAL A 199 1.10 -11.26 -0.14
CA VAL A 199 -0.17 -11.32 0.58
C VAL A 199 -0.30 -12.62 1.34
N ASP A 200 -0.68 -12.54 2.60
CA ASP A 200 -1.05 -13.70 3.40
C ASP A 200 -2.35 -14.33 2.90
N ARG A 201 -2.28 -15.62 2.58
CA ARG A 201 -3.42 -16.38 2.07
C ARG A 201 -4.62 -16.41 3.02
N LYS A 202 -4.36 -16.53 4.32
CA LYS A 202 -5.43 -16.72 5.32
C LYS A 202 -6.19 -15.42 5.62
N HIS A 203 -5.45 -14.35 5.90
CA HIS A 203 -6.04 -13.10 6.38
C HIS A 203 -6.18 -12.03 5.30
N LYS A 204 -5.56 -12.24 4.11
CA LYS A 204 -5.49 -11.28 3.00
C LYS A 204 -4.84 -9.96 3.41
N LEU A 205 -3.81 -10.03 4.24
CA LEU A 205 -2.99 -8.90 4.66
C LEU A 205 -1.76 -8.80 3.77
N VAL A 206 -1.39 -7.60 3.38
CA VAL A 206 -0.12 -7.33 2.70
C VAL A 206 1.00 -7.45 3.74
N ARG A 207 1.92 -8.40 3.55
CA ARG A 207 3.04 -8.67 4.47
C ARG A 207 4.32 -7.99 4.08
N ARG A 208 4.56 -7.94 2.77
CA ARG A 208 5.69 -7.22 2.18
C ARG A 208 5.24 -6.56 0.91
N TYR A 209 5.89 -5.49 0.55
CA TYR A 209 5.71 -4.86 -0.73
C TYR A 209 7.04 -4.35 -1.27
N HIS A 210 7.13 -4.25 -2.58
CA HIS A 210 8.24 -3.64 -3.30
C HIS A 210 7.69 -2.75 -4.41
N VAL A 211 8.26 -1.58 -4.58
CA VAL A 211 7.85 -0.65 -5.63
C VAL A 211 8.97 -0.51 -6.64
N SER A 212 8.65 -0.76 -7.89
CA SER A 212 9.56 -0.62 -9.03
C SER A 212 8.97 0.28 -10.10
N ASN A 213 9.77 0.66 -11.08
CA ASN A 213 9.23 1.25 -12.30
C ASN A 213 8.38 0.22 -13.08
N ALA A 214 7.45 0.70 -13.91
CA ALA A 214 6.50 -0.18 -14.59
C ALA A 214 7.15 -1.12 -15.63
N ALA A 215 8.36 -0.83 -16.10
CA ALA A 215 9.06 -1.67 -17.08
C ALA A 215 9.79 -2.86 -16.44
N GLN A 216 10.06 -2.83 -15.13
CA GLN A 216 10.73 -3.93 -14.44
C GLN A 216 9.88 -5.21 -14.50
N HIS A 217 10.53 -6.34 -14.79
CA HIS A 217 9.84 -7.63 -14.84
C HIS A 217 9.49 -8.11 -13.42
N ASP A 218 8.30 -8.68 -13.24
CA ASP A 218 7.76 -9.05 -11.93
C ASP A 218 8.63 -10.08 -11.19
N SER A 219 9.32 -10.96 -11.92
CA SER A 219 10.27 -11.93 -11.34
C SER A 219 11.45 -11.31 -10.58
N GLN A 220 11.86 -10.08 -10.94
CA GLN A 220 12.97 -9.39 -10.28
C GLN A 220 12.60 -8.86 -8.89
N ALA A 221 11.31 -8.76 -8.57
CA ALA A 221 10.86 -8.30 -7.26
C ALA A 221 10.73 -9.43 -6.22
N VAL A 222 10.88 -10.69 -6.60
CA VAL A 222 10.54 -11.85 -5.77
C VAL A 222 11.40 -11.93 -4.50
N ASP A 223 12.70 -11.68 -4.61
CA ASP A 223 13.61 -11.77 -3.46
C ASP A 223 13.28 -10.74 -2.37
N HIS A 224 12.69 -9.59 -2.76
CA HIS A 224 12.23 -8.56 -1.82
C HIS A 224 10.87 -8.93 -1.18
N LEU A 225 10.09 -9.78 -1.84
CA LEU A 225 8.72 -10.10 -1.43
C LEU A 225 8.64 -11.34 -0.56
N LEU A 226 9.40 -12.39 -0.87
CA LEU A 226 9.27 -13.67 -0.18
C LEU A 226 9.64 -13.59 1.29
N MET A 227 8.79 -14.19 2.11
CA MET A 227 9.05 -14.45 3.51
C MET A 227 9.75 -15.81 3.63
N TRP A 228 11.07 -15.82 3.55
CA TRP A 228 11.88 -17.03 3.51
C TRP A 228 11.78 -17.91 4.76
N GLY A 229 11.48 -17.31 5.92
CA GLY A 229 11.29 -18.03 7.18
C GLY A 229 9.96 -18.80 7.30
N ASN A 230 9.04 -18.65 6.35
CA ASN A 230 7.75 -19.35 6.36
C ASN A 230 7.86 -20.73 5.68
N THR A 231 8.75 -21.57 6.18
CA THR A 231 9.07 -22.89 5.63
C THR A 231 7.87 -23.83 5.63
N GLY A 232 7.80 -24.72 4.62
CA GLY A 232 6.69 -25.66 4.46
C GLY A 232 5.40 -25.07 3.89
N SER A 233 5.31 -23.74 3.74
CA SER A 233 4.15 -23.06 3.17
C SER A 233 4.15 -23.07 1.64
N GLY A 234 2.96 -22.89 1.03
CA GLY A 234 2.82 -22.73 -0.40
C GLY A 234 3.10 -21.31 -0.85
N VAL A 235 3.70 -21.17 -2.03
CA VAL A 235 3.90 -19.90 -2.73
C VAL A 235 3.11 -19.91 -4.02
N TRP A 236 2.13 -19.03 -4.14
CA TRP A 236 1.29 -18.84 -5.32
C TRP A 236 1.70 -17.58 -6.06
N ALA A 237 1.89 -17.69 -7.34
CA ALA A 237 2.11 -16.55 -8.24
C ALA A 237 1.69 -16.92 -9.67
N ASP A 238 1.59 -15.93 -10.54
CA ASP A 238 1.33 -16.16 -11.94
C ASP A 238 2.58 -16.73 -12.66
N SER A 239 2.43 -17.05 -13.95
CA SER A 239 3.52 -17.61 -14.73
C SER A 239 4.70 -16.67 -15.02
N ALA A 240 4.53 -15.36 -14.80
CA ALA A 240 5.58 -14.38 -14.98
C ALA A 240 6.68 -14.50 -13.90
N TYR A 241 6.32 -15.05 -12.75
CA TYR A 241 7.25 -15.27 -11.63
C TYR A 241 8.04 -16.57 -11.74
N ARG A 242 7.75 -17.44 -12.75
CA ARG A 242 8.38 -18.76 -12.86
C ARG A 242 9.69 -18.72 -13.61
N SER A 243 10.77 -19.13 -12.96
CA SER A 243 12.08 -19.46 -13.55
C SER A 243 12.64 -20.73 -12.90
N GLU A 244 13.62 -21.35 -13.53
CA GLU A 244 14.34 -22.51 -12.93
C GLU A 244 15.08 -22.11 -11.67
N GLU A 245 15.71 -20.95 -11.68
CA GLU A 245 16.35 -20.34 -10.53
C GLU A 245 15.38 -20.16 -9.36
N MET A 246 14.19 -19.63 -9.63
CA MET A 246 13.16 -19.44 -8.60
C MET A 246 12.66 -20.77 -8.02
N GLU A 247 12.41 -21.75 -8.87
CA GLU A 247 11.99 -23.09 -8.40
C GLU A 247 13.11 -23.76 -7.56
N GLY A 248 14.39 -23.54 -7.90
CA GLY A 248 15.54 -23.94 -7.08
C GLY A 248 15.52 -23.27 -5.72
N LYS A 249 15.46 -21.92 -5.68
CA LYS A 249 15.39 -21.14 -4.43
C LYS A 249 14.23 -21.59 -3.52
N LEU A 250 13.05 -21.86 -4.08
CA LEU A 250 11.90 -22.33 -3.32
C LEU A 250 12.12 -23.73 -2.72
N ARG A 251 12.74 -24.63 -3.49
CA ARG A 251 13.08 -26.00 -3.05
C ARG A 251 14.09 -25.96 -1.90
N ASP A 252 15.17 -25.19 -2.05
CA ASP A 252 16.23 -25.07 -1.04
C ASP A 252 15.69 -24.53 0.29
N ARG A 253 14.70 -23.67 0.22
CA ARG A 253 14.02 -23.09 1.40
C ARG A 253 12.81 -23.89 1.87
N LYS A 254 12.59 -25.10 1.33
CA LYS A 254 11.47 -25.99 1.67
C LYS A 254 10.09 -25.33 1.48
N LEU A 255 9.97 -24.43 0.51
CA LEU A 255 8.71 -23.78 0.12
C LEU A 255 8.05 -24.57 -1.02
N LYS A 256 6.72 -24.75 -0.96
CA LYS A 256 5.98 -25.49 -1.98
C LYS A 256 5.56 -24.56 -3.13
N SER A 257 6.13 -24.78 -4.32
CA SER A 257 5.77 -23.96 -5.50
C SER A 257 4.39 -24.29 -6.01
N HIS A 258 3.53 -23.29 -6.04
CA HIS A 258 2.24 -23.28 -6.75
C HIS A 258 2.23 -22.26 -7.90
N ILE A 259 3.42 -21.88 -8.41
CA ILE A 259 3.57 -20.95 -9.52
C ILE A 259 3.12 -21.65 -10.81
N HIS A 260 2.34 -20.95 -11.63
CA HIS A 260 1.83 -21.47 -12.89
C HIS A 260 2.95 -21.76 -13.88
N ARG A 261 2.79 -22.82 -14.68
CA ARG A 261 3.66 -23.12 -15.81
C ARG A 261 3.25 -22.28 -17.02
N LYS A 262 4.22 -21.78 -17.78
CA LYS A 262 4.02 -21.02 -19.01
C LYS A 262 4.44 -21.85 -20.20
N GLY A 263 3.62 -21.89 -21.26
CA GLY A 263 4.00 -22.43 -22.55
C GLY A 263 5.05 -21.53 -23.22
N LYS A 264 5.95 -22.11 -23.99
CA LYS A 264 6.90 -21.39 -24.86
C LYS A 264 6.32 -21.31 -26.29
N ARG A 265 6.78 -20.33 -27.08
CA ARG A 265 6.43 -20.25 -28.51
C ARG A 265 6.87 -21.54 -29.19
N GLY A 266 5.96 -22.24 -29.90
CA GLY A 266 6.22 -23.54 -30.51
C GLY A 266 6.11 -24.77 -29.57
N LYS A 267 6.00 -24.59 -28.24
CA LYS A 267 5.75 -25.66 -27.27
C LYS A 267 4.61 -25.25 -26.32
N PRO A 268 3.35 -25.43 -26.72
CA PRO A 268 2.21 -25.11 -25.86
C PRO A 268 2.18 -26.04 -24.64
N LEU A 269 1.48 -25.60 -23.60
CA LEU A 269 1.30 -26.42 -22.38
C LEU A 269 0.54 -27.72 -22.74
N THR A 270 1.04 -28.86 -22.24
CA THR A 270 0.32 -30.13 -22.30
C THR A 270 -0.98 -30.06 -21.50
N ALA A 271 -1.94 -30.96 -21.82
CA ALA A 271 -3.21 -31.05 -21.09
C ALA A 271 -3.00 -31.28 -19.60
N GLN A 272 -2.01 -32.10 -19.21
CA GLN A 272 -1.61 -32.33 -17.83
C GLN A 272 -1.07 -31.06 -17.14
N ALA A 273 -0.24 -30.27 -17.84
CA ALA A 273 0.27 -29.01 -17.32
C ALA A 273 -0.82 -27.95 -17.14
N LYS A 274 -1.79 -27.92 -18.07
CA LYS A 274 -3.00 -27.07 -17.96
C LYS A 274 -3.86 -27.49 -16.75
N GLY A 275 -4.08 -28.80 -16.56
CA GLY A 275 -4.76 -29.37 -15.40
C GLY A 275 -4.06 -29.01 -14.09
N SER A 276 -2.75 -29.19 -14.04
CA SER A 276 -1.91 -28.80 -12.89
C SER A 276 -2.03 -27.32 -12.56
N ASN A 277 -2.05 -26.43 -13.57
CA ASN A 277 -2.26 -25.00 -13.34
C ASN A 277 -3.64 -24.70 -12.74
N ARG A 278 -4.69 -25.36 -13.20
CA ARG A 278 -6.04 -25.24 -12.62
C ARG A 278 -6.06 -25.65 -11.14
N THR A 279 -5.44 -26.79 -10.82
CA THR A 279 -5.35 -27.28 -9.44
C THR A 279 -4.55 -26.32 -8.55
N LYS A 280 -3.46 -25.75 -9.05
CA LYS A 280 -2.65 -24.75 -8.35
C LYS A 280 -3.40 -23.44 -8.09
N SER A 281 -4.27 -23.04 -9.00
CA SER A 281 -5.13 -21.86 -8.84
C SER A 281 -6.19 -22.05 -7.77
N SER A 282 -6.67 -23.28 -7.55
CA SER A 282 -7.69 -23.59 -6.58
C SER A 282 -7.10 -23.69 -5.17
N VAL A 283 -7.35 -22.69 -4.33
CA VAL A 283 -7.08 -22.79 -2.90
C VAL A 283 -8.24 -23.53 -2.27
N ARG A 284 -8.05 -24.78 -1.87
CA ARG A 284 -9.00 -25.45 -0.97
C ARG A 284 -8.88 -24.79 0.41
N VAL A 285 -9.74 -23.83 0.66
CA VAL A 285 -10.08 -23.42 2.00
C VAL A 285 -10.93 -24.54 2.57
N ARG A 286 -10.55 -25.18 3.70
CA ARG A 286 -11.43 -26.15 4.37
C ARG A 286 -12.80 -25.48 4.58
N PRO A 287 -13.88 -26.02 4.09
CA PRO A 287 -15.18 -25.37 4.18
C PRO A 287 -15.71 -25.47 5.61
N SER A 288 -15.86 -24.35 6.29
CA SER A 288 -17.05 -24.18 7.09
C SER A 288 -18.20 -24.03 6.08
N ARG A 289 -19.25 -24.77 6.25
CA ARG A 289 -20.39 -25.11 5.36
C ARG A 289 -20.83 -24.17 4.20
N ALA A 290 -20.15 -23.08 3.89
CA ALA A 290 -20.57 -22.08 2.88
C ALA A 290 -19.48 -21.49 1.98
N CYS A 291 -18.23 -21.99 1.94
CA CYS A 291 -17.16 -21.34 1.20
C CYS A 291 -16.79 -22.12 -0.07
N LYS A 292 -17.23 -21.59 -1.22
CA LYS A 292 -16.79 -22.02 -2.56
C LYS A 292 -15.28 -21.80 -2.70
N SER A 293 -14.57 -22.70 -3.41
CA SER A 293 -13.13 -22.58 -3.68
C SER A 293 -12.79 -21.22 -4.29
N MET A 294 -12.07 -20.37 -3.56
CA MET A 294 -11.60 -19.09 -4.08
C MET A 294 -10.27 -19.31 -4.82
N HIS A 295 -10.17 -18.79 -6.05
CA HIS A 295 -8.92 -18.75 -6.79
C HIS A 295 -7.93 -17.79 -6.10
N CYS A 296 -6.65 -18.17 -6.00
CA CYS A 296 -5.62 -17.31 -5.39
C CYS A 296 -5.54 -15.93 -6.03
N ARG A 297 -5.76 -15.86 -7.35
CA ARG A 297 -5.83 -14.61 -8.10
C ARG A 297 -6.92 -13.68 -7.57
N ALA A 298 -8.11 -14.19 -7.28
CA ALA A 298 -9.21 -13.42 -6.71
C ALA A 298 -8.88 -12.81 -5.33
N MET A 299 -7.95 -13.42 -4.58
CA MET A 299 -7.54 -12.86 -3.28
C MET A 299 -6.73 -11.57 -3.42
N VAL A 300 -5.84 -11.51 -4.40
CA VAL A 300 -5.02 -10.30 -4.65
C VAL A 300 -5.80 -9.27 -5.44
N GLU A 301 -6.64 -9.70 -6.39
CA GLU A 301 -7.58 -8.82 -7.08
C GLU A 301 -8.50 -8.07 -6.09
N HIS A 302 -8.88 -8.71 -4.99
CA HIS A 302 -9.62 -8.05 -3.91
C HIS A 302 -8.83 -6.91 -3.25
N ILE A 303 -7.52 -7.05 -3.08
CA ILE A 303 -6.66 -6.00 -2.50
C ILE A 303 -6.55 -4.81 -3.46
N PHE A 304 -6.18 -5.09 -4.70
CA PHE A 304 -6.04 -4.05 -5.71
C PHE A 304 -7.38 -3.41 -6.08
N GLY A 305 -8.47 -4.20 -6.09
CA GLY A 305 -9.83 -3.70 -6.25
C GLY A 305 -10.22 -2.74 -5.12
N ALA A 306 -9.95 -3.09 -3.87
CA ALA A 306 -10.20 -2.20 -2.74
C ALA A 306 -9.39 -0.90 -2.83
N GLN A 307 -8.11 -0.99 -3.22
CA GLN A 307 -7.27 0.21 -3.42
C GLN A 307 -7.77 1.10 -4.55
N THR A 308 -8.32 0.50 -5.62
CA THR A 308 -8.79 1.24 -6.79
C THR A 308 -10.18 1.83 -6.58
N ASN A 309 -11.11 1.06 -6.03
CA ASN A 309 -12.52 1.44 -5.94
C ASN A 309 -12.86 2.11 -4.61
N ASP A 310 -12.45 1.52 -3.48
CA ASP A 310 -12.86 1.96 -2.15
C ASP A 310 -11.94 3.02 -1.55
N MET A 311 -10.69 3.10 -2.02
CA MET A 311 -9.66 3.99 -1.48
C MET A 311 -9.26 5.11 -2.45
N GLY A 312 -10.17 5.55 -3.32
CA GLY A 312 -9.98 6.70 -4.21
C GLY A 312 -8.98 6.50 -5.34
N GLY A 313 -8.67 5.25 -5.71
CA GLY A 313 -7.78 4.93 -6.83
C GLY A 313 -6.30 4.77 -6.45
N THR A 314 -5.50 4.43 -7.43
CA THR A 314 -4.07 4.13 -7.25
C THR A 314 -3.14 5.16 -7.89
N LEU A 315 -3.67 6.27 -8.43
CA LEU A 315 -2.89 7.31 -9.08
C LEU A 315 -1.89 7.94 -8.09
N VAL A 316 -0.60 7.89 -8.42
CA VAL A 316 0.46 8.56 -7.67
C VAL A 316 0.81 9.88 -8.34
N ARG A 317 0.63 10.98 -7.63
CA ARG A 317 0.88 12.35 -8.12
C ARG A 317 2.27 12.88 -7.79
N THR A 318 3.06 12.13 -7.03
CA THR A 318 4.43 12.51 -6.66
C THR A 318 5.42 12.08 -7.73
N ILE A 319 6.48 12.85 -7.91
CA ILE A 319 7.55 12.61 -8.87
C ILE A 319 8.71 11.88 -8.15
N GLY A 320 9.24 10.84 -8.82
CA GLY A 320 10.38 10.06 -8.36
C GLY A 320 9.99 8.81 -7.55
N LEU A 321 10.83 7.77 -7.69
CA LEU A 321 10.59 6.45 -7.11
C LEU A 321 10.48 6.47 -5.58
N VAL A 322 11.29 7.27 -4.90
CA VAL A 322 11.29 7.36 -3.43
C VAL A 322 9.93 7.84 -2.91
N ARG A 323 9.41 8.92 -3.51
CA ARG A 323 8.10 9.46 -3.14
C ARG A 323 6.95 8.53 -3.55
N ALA A 324 7.06 7.89 -4.73
CA ALA A 324 6.09 6.90 -5.17
C ALA A 324 6.05 5.69 -4.22
N ARG A 325 7.22 5.15 -3.82
CA ARG A 325 7.34 4.07 -2.83
C ARG A 325 6.65 4.43 -1.52
N ALA A 326 6.91 5.62 -1.04
CA ALA A 326 6.31 6.13 0.17
C ALA A 326 4.76 6.21 0.08
N LYS A 327 4.21 6.74 -1.01
CA LYS A 327 2.76 6.87 -1.22
C LYS A 327 2.09 5.50 -1.36
N ILE A 328 2.69 4.61 -2.12
CA ILE A 328 2.21 3.23 -2.33
C ILE A 328 2.28 2.43 -1.03
N GLY A 329 3.37 2.57 -0.25
CA GLY A 329 3.53 1.93 1.05
C GLY A 329 2.45 2.34 2.04
N MET A 330 2.14 3.64 2.12
CA MET A 330 1.04 4.13 2.95
C MET A 330 -0.32 3.58 2.49
N LYS A 331 -0.52 3.39 1.18
CA LYS A 331 -1.75 2.79 0.67
C LYS A 331 -1.89 1.32 1.08
N ASN A 332 -0.80 0.57 1.02
CA ASN A 332 -0.75 -0.81 1.50
C ASN A 332 -1.00 -0.88 3.03
N LEU A 333 -0.43 0.03 3.81
CA LEU A 333 -0.65 0.14 5.25
C LEU A 333 -2.12 0.45 5.57
N ALA A 334 -2.69 1.46 4.93
CA ALA A 334 -4.09 1.85 5.12
C ALA A 334 -5.06 0.71 4.72
N TYR A 335 -4.74 -0.04 3.67
CA TYR A 335 -5.46 -1.27 3.33
C TYR A 335 -5.42 -2.29 4.47
N ASN A 336 -4.23 -2.55 5.05
CA ASN A 336 -4.08 -3.47 6.17
C ASN A 336 -4.87 -3.04 7.41
N MET A 337 -4.92 -1.74 7.72
CA MET A 337 -5.74 -1.19 8.81
C MET A 337 -7.24 -1.46 8.58
N ARG A 338 -7.75 -1.16 7.38
CA ARG A 338 -9.14 -1.50 7.00
C ARG A 338 -9.40 -2.99 7.10
N ARG A 339 -8.46 -3.81 6.65
CA ARG A 339 -8.60 -5.26 6.69
C ARG A 339 -8.61 -5.81 8.11
N LEU A 340 -7.82 -5.23 9.02
CA LEU A 340 -7.83 -5.59 10.44
C LEU A 340 -9.21 -5.33 11.07
N VAL A 341 -9.85 -4.19 10.77
CA VAL A 341 -11.24 -3.90 11.20
C VAL A 341 -12.20 -5.00 10.75
N GLN A 342 -12.09 -5.42 9.48
CA GLN A 342 -12.95 -6.50 8.95
C GLN A 342 -12.68 -7.84 9.64
N LEU A 343 -11.41 -8.18 9.89
CA LEU A 343 -11.02 -9.41 10.55
C LEU A 343 -11.55 -9.48 11.99
N ARG A 344 -11.48 -8.37 12.73
CA ARG A 344 -12.03 -8.28 14.08
C ARG A 344 -13.55 -8.40 14.13
N ARG A 345 -14.25 -7.92 13.08
CA ARG A 345 -15.72 -8.12 12.96
C ARG A 345 -16.09 -9.58 12.69
N ILE A 346 -15.25 -10.31 11.93
CA ILE A 346 -15.49 -11.72 11.58
C ILE A 346 -15.13 -12.65 12.76
N ASN A 347 -14.01 -12.36 13.41
CA ASN A 347 -13.51 -13.09 14.57
C ASN A 347 -13.22 -12.05 15.66
N PRO A 348 -14.22 -11.68 16.47
CA PRO A 348 -13.96 -10.84 17.64
C PRO A 348 -12.94 -11.58 18.50
N CYS A 349 -11.82 -10.92 18.79
CA CYS A 349 -10.83 -11.44 19.72
C CYS A 349 -11.54 -11.63 21.06
N PRO A 350 -11.47 -12.78 21.73
CA PRO A 350 -11.90 -12.85 23.11
C PRO A 350 -11.10 -11.82 23.90
N ALA A 351 -11.82 -11.03 24.70
CA ALA A 351 -11.27 -9.99 25.56
C ALA A 351 -10.24 -10.57 26.54
#